data_10682e850ca8d602f66677ca228e413b
#
_entry.id   10682e850ca8d602f66677ca228e413b
#
_cell.length_a   1.000
_cell.length_b   1.000
_cell.length_c   1.000
_cell.angle_alpha   90.00
_cell.angle_beta   90.00
_cell.angle_gamma   90.00
#
_symmetry.space_group_name_H-M   'P 1'
#
loop_
_entity.id
_entity.type
_entity.pdbx_description
1 polymer ?
#
loop_
_entity_poly.entity_id
_entity_poly.type
_entity_poly.pdbx_seq_one_letter_code
_entity_poly.pdbx_strand_id
1 'polypeptide(L)'
;MRTVNPRFLTDPQAFWEVPPGGFRDVIETKITGVFLVARAVAPRMLAAGAGRIINISMSTQTMTRRGFVPYGPAGAGVEALSRIMAADLAGTPVRVNILLPGGATATGMVPGDVSPETRAALLDPAVMGPPVVWLASEEAAAVHDQRIVATEFEDWLARR
;
A
#
# COMPACT_ATOMS: atom_id res chain seq x y z
N MET A 1 5.62 -3.33 11.36
CA MET A 1 6.90 -2.70 11.80
C MET A 1 7.00 -2.54 13.31
N ARG A 2 6.07 -1.92 14.00
CA ARG A 2 6.19 -1.72 15.48
C ARG A 2 6.36 -3.01 16.28
N THR A 3 5.82 -4.11 15.80
CA THR A 3 6.01 -5.45 16.42
C THR A 3 7.40 -6.05 16.17
N VAL A 4 8.10 -5.57 15.15
CA VAL A 4 9.47 -5.99 14.79
C VAL A 4 10.49 -5.09 15.48
N ASN A 5 10.35 -3.79 15.31
CA ASN A 5 11.15 -2.76 15.95
C ASN A 5 10.25 -1.54 16.26
N PRO A 6 9.89 -1.27 17.54
CA PRO A 6 9.05 -0.13 17.89
C PRO A 6 9.70 1.23 17.61
N ARG A 7 11.03 1.26 17.45
CA ARG A 7 11.84 2.46 17.20
C ARG A 7 12.44 2.50 15.78
N PHE A 8 11.81 1.86 14.83
CA PHE A 8 12.34 1.66 13.46
C PHE A 8 12.69 2.96 12.71
N LEU A 9 12.15 4.11 13.11
CA LEU A 9 12.48 5.42 12.52
C LEU A 9 13.65 6.10 13.21
N THR A 10 13.80 5.92 14.51
CA THR A 10 14.80 6.61 15.37
C THR A 10 16.01 5.72 15.66
N ASP A 11 15.83 4.40 15.65
CA ASP A 11 16.87 3.39 15.91
C ASP A 11 16.69 2.21 14.93
N PRO A 12 17.04 2.41 13.64
CA PRO A 12 16.79 1.41 12.59
C PRO A 12 17.70 0.19 12.73
N GLN A 13 17.11 -0.97 12.91
CA GLN A 13 17.76 -2.28 12.95
C GLN A 13 18.37 -2.67 11.60
N ALA A 14 19.52 -3.34 11.61
CA ALA A 14 20.07 -3.98 10.41
C ALA A 14 19.23 -5.23 10.05
N PHE A 15 19.23 -5.62 8.77
CA PHE A 15 18.35 -6.72 8.31
C PHE A 15 18.66 -8.07 8.99
N TRP A 16 19.93 -8.29 9.37
CA TRP A 16 20.35 -9.54 10.04
C TRP A 16 19.96 -9.61 11.52
N GLU A 17 19.52 -8.50 12.10
CA GLU A 17 19.04 -8.41 13.49
C GLU A 17 17.52 -8.61 13.60
N VAL A 18 16.81 -8.61 12.45
CA VAL A 18 15.35 -8.76 12.42
C VAL A 18 14.95 -10.16 12.86
N PRO A 19 14.10 -10.31 13.89
CA PRO A 19 13.64 -11.60 14.34
C PRO A 19 12.87 -12.35 13.23
N PRO A 20 13.19 -13.62 12.92
CA PRO A 20 12.49 -14.40 11.88
C PRO A 20 10.98 -14.48 12.08
N GLY A 21 10.49 -14.53 13.33
CA GLY A 21 9.07 -14.48 13.64
C GLY A 21 8.42 -13.18 13.18
N GLY A 22 9.00 -12.04 13.58
CA GLY A 22 8.52 -10.73 13.17
C GLY A 22 8.57 -10.51 11.64
N PHE A 23 9.57 -11.10 10.97
CA PHE A 23 9.60 -11.11 9.51
C PHE A 23 8.39 -11.82 8.93
N ARG A 24 8.11 -13.05 9.39
CA ARG A 24 6.95 -13.85 8.92
C ARG A 24 5.63 -13.14 9.18
N ASP A 25 5.43 -12.56 10.36
CA ASP A 25 4.19 -11.86 10.73
C ASP A 25 3.86 -10.71 9.77
N VAL A 26 4.87 -9.93 9.36
CA VAL A 26 4.66 -8.83 8.42
C VAL A 26 4.39 -9.34 7.00
N ILE A 27 5.10 -10.38 6.55
CA ILE A 27 4.85 -10.99 5.24
C ILE A 27 3.44 -11.61 5.21
N GLU A 28 3.07 -12.35 6.26
CA GLU A 28 1.75 -12.97 6.38
C GLU A 28 0.63 -11.93 6.34
N THR A 29 0.77 -10.85 7.10
CA THR A 29 -0.24 -9.78 7.13
C THR A 29 -0.32 -9.03 5.80
N LYS A 30 0.82 -8.62 5.24
CA LYS A 30 0.83 -7.71 4.09
C LYS A 30 0.71 -8.42 2.74
N ILE A 31 1.41 -9.52 2.53
CA ILE A 31 1.39 -10.22 1.23
C ILE A 31 0.31 -11.30 1.24
N THR A 32 0.39 -12.25 2.18
CA THR A 32 -0.57 -13.36 2.24
C THR A 32 -1.98 -12.84 2.49
N GLY A 33 -2.16 -11.87 3.40
CA GLY A 33 -3.45 -11.26 3.67
C GLY A 33 -4.08 -10.59 2.44
N VAL A 34 -3.31 -9.79 1.68
CA VAL A 34 -3.79 -9.19 0.43
C VAL A 34 -4.18 -10.25 -0.59
N PHE A 35 -3.35 -11.28 -0.75
CA PHE A 35 -3.64 -12.41 -1.65
C PHE A 35 -4.93 -13.12 -1.26
N LEU A 36 -5.11 -13.47 0.02
CA LEU A 36 -6.28 -14.22 0.48
C LEU A 36 -7.58 -13.44 0.30
N VAL A 37 -7.56 -12.12 0.59
CA VAL A 37 -8.74 -11.26 0.37
C VAL A 37 -9.04 -11.16 -1.12
N ALA A 38 -8.05 -10.85 -1.96
CA ALA A 38 -8.25 -10.75 -3.40
C ALA A 38 -8.77 -12.06 -4.01
N ARG A 39 -8.17 -13.21 -3.61
CA ARG A 39 -8.60 -14.53 -4.02
C ARG A 39 -10.06 -14.83 -3.67
N ALA A 40 -10.52 -14.36 -2.51
CA ALA A 40 -11.89 -14.59 -2.06
C ALA A 40 -12.91 -13.69 -2.78
N VAL A 41 -12.54 -12.45 -3.13
CA VAL A 41 -13.48 -11.47 -3.70
C VAL A 41 -13.48 -11.46 -5.23
N ALA A 42 -12.37 -11.73 -5.90
CA ALA A 42 -12.25 -11.63 -7.35
C ALA A 42 -13.28 -12.50 -8.11
N PRO A 43 -13.54 -13.78 -7.75
CA PRO A 43 -14.56 -14.58 -8.43
C PRO A 43 -15.98 -13.98 -8.28
N ARG A 44 -16.27 -13.36 -7.13
CA ARG A 44 -17.56 -12.71 -6.87
C ARG A 44 -17.71 -11.42 -7.70
N MET A 45 -16.64 -10.63 -7.80
CA MET A 45 -16.58 -9.44 -8.64
C MET A 45 -16.77 -9.78 -10.13
N LEU A 46 -16.12 -10.85 -10.60
CA LEU A 46 -16.27 -11.35 -11.96
C LEU A 46 -17.72 -11.77 -12.24
N ALA A 47 -18.32 -12.53 -11.32
CA ALA A 47 -19.73 -12.96 -11.46
C ALA A 47 -20.71 -11.78 -11.40
N ALA A 48 -20.41 -10.73 -10.64
CA ALA A 48 -21.20 -9.50 -10.55
C ALA A 48 -21.03 -8.57 -11.77
N GLY A 49 -20.03 -8.84 -12.63
CA GLY A 49 -19.73 -7.97 -13.77
C GLY A 49 -19.11 -6.62 -13.41
N ALA A 50 -18.66 -6.45 -12.16
CA ALA A 50 -18.02 -5.22 -11.67
C ALA A 50 -17.15 -5.50 -10.46
N GLY A 51 -16.03 -4.77 -10.30
CA GLY A 51 -15.18 -4.87 -9.11
C GLY A 51 -14.03 -3.87 -9.12
N ARG A 52 -13.62 -3.47 -7.93
CA ARG A 52 -12.50 -2.56 -7.71
C ARG A 52 -11.60 -3.12 -6.61
N ILE A 53 -10.35 -3.39 -6.92
CA ILE A 53 -9.31 -3.80 -5.99
C ILE A 53 -8.31 -2.66 -5.91
N ILE A 54 -8.16 -2.05 -4.75
CA ILE A 54 -7.25 -0.93 -4.50
C ILE A 54 -6.27 -1.38 -3.43
N ASN A 55 -5.06 -1.74 -3.83
CA ASN A 55 -4.02 -2.19 -2.91
C ASN A 55 -3.19 -1.00 -2.44
N ILE A 56 -3.01 -0.90 -1.11
CA ILE A 56 -2.26 0.21 -0.51
C ILE A 56 -0.77 -0.15 -0.44
N SER A 57 0.04 0.73 -1.02
CA SER A 57 1.50 0.60 -1.08
C SER A 57 2.22 1.78 -0.41
N MET A 58 3.49 1.94 -0.72
CA MET A 58 4.39 2.96 -0.22
C MET A 58 5.35 3.41 -1.32
N SER A 59 6.11 4.50 -1.07
CA SER A 59 7.15 4.95 -2.02
C SER A 59 8.28 3.94 -2.16
N THR A 60 8.93 3.90 -3.32
CA THR A 60 10.12 3.08 -3.56
C THR A 60 11.25 3.40 -2.58
N GLN A 61 11.39 4.68 -2.21
CA GLN A 61 12.35 5.11 -1.19
C GLN A 61 12.07 4.46 0.18
N THR A 62 10.79 4.32 0.55
CA THR A 62 10.41 3.60 1.77
C THR A 62 10.68 2.10 1.67
N MET A 63 10.44 1.50 0.50
CA MET A 63 10.69 0.07 0.27
C MET A 63 12.16 -0.32 0.46
N THR A 64 13.08 0.58 0.06
CA THR A 64 14.53 0.33 0.07
C THR A 64 15.25 1.02 1.21
N ARG A 65 14.52 1.63 2.15
CA ARG A 65 15.10 2.36 3.27
C ARG A 65 15.76 1.42 4.27
N ARG A 66 16.92 1.83 4.79
CA ARG A 66 17.61 1.14 5.89
C ARG A 66 16.66 0.95 7.09
N GLY A 67 16.65 -0.24 7.70
CA GLY A 67 15.81 -0.57 8.85
C GLY A 67 14.36 -0.90 8.52
N PHE A 68 13.98 -0.97 7.24
CA PHE A 68 12.61 -1.24 6.81
C PHE A 68 12.35 -2.70 6.42
N VAL A 69 13.24 -3.61 6.80
CA VAL A 69 12.96 -5.06 6.72
C VAL A 69 12.07 -5.44 7.92
N PRO A 70 10.98 -6.17 7.68
CA PRO A 70 10.46 -6.73 6.42
C PRO A 70 9.43 -5.85 5.68
N TYR A 71 9.15 -4.66 6.19
CA TYR A 71 8.07 -3.78 5.68
C TYR A 71 8.27 -3.35 4.22
N GLY A 72 9.51 -2.96 3.88
CA GLY A 72 9.88 -2.58 2.51
C GLY A 72 9.69 -3.73 1.52
N PRO A 73 10.34 -4.90 1.73
CA PRO A 73 10.14 -6.08 0.90
C PRO A 73 8.67 -6.52 0.78
N ALA A 74 7.90 -6.42 1.87
CA ALA A 74 6.46 -6.71 1.83
C ALA A 74 5.68 -5.73 0.95
N GLY A 75 6.03 -4.44 0.99
CA GLY A 75 5.43 -3.43 0.11
C GLY A 75 5.73 -3.70 -1.37
N ALA A 76 6.98 -4.01 -1.70
CA ALA A 76 7.37 -4.39 -3.05
C ALA A 76 6.65 -5.67 -3.52
N GLY A 77 6.52 -6.66 -2.64
CA GLY A 77 5.77 -7.88 -2.90
C GLY A 77 4.28 -7.63 -3.19
N VAL A 78 3.65 -6.72 -2.45
CA VAL A 78 2.26 -6.30 -2.71
C VAL A 78 2.13 -5.62 -4.07
N GLU A 79 3.08 -4.76 -4.46
CA GLU A 79 3.04 -4.13 -5.79
C GLU A 79 3.20 -5.16 -6.91
N ALA A 80 4.16 -6.09 -6.79
CA ALA A 80 4.32 -7.16 -7.76
C ALA A 80 3.05 -8.03 -7.88
N LEU A 81 2.47 -8.43 -6.74
CA LEU A 81 1.22 -9.18 -6.69
C LEU A 81 0.07 -8.42 -7.34
N SER A 82 -0.03 -7.10 -7.09
CA SER A 82 -1.07 -6.24 -7.68
C SER A 82 -0.95 -6.17 -9.21
N ARG A 83 0.26 -6.11 -9.76
CA ARG A 83 0.50 -6.14 -11.22
C ARG A 83 0.09 -7.47 -11.84
N ILE A 84 0.38 -8.59 -11.15
CA ILE A 84 -0.05 -9.92 -11.60
C ILE A 84 -1.58 -10.00 -11.57
N MET A 85 -2.23 -9.56 -10.49
CA MET A 85 -3.70 -9.50 -10.41
C MET A 85 -4.30 -8.65 -11.53
N ALA A 86 -3.68 -7.52 -11.86
CA ALA A 86 -4.13 -6.68 -12.96
C ALA A 86 -3.99 -7.41 -14.31
N ALA A 87 -2.88 -8.08 -14.55
CA ALA A 87 -2.67 -8.85 -15.78
C ALA A 87 -3.69 -10.00 -15.92
N ASP A 88 -3.93 -10.76 -14.83
CA ASP A 88 -4.90 -11.87 -14.80
C ASP A 88 -6.35 -11.40 -15.03
N LEU A 89 -6.67 -10.17 -14.63
CA LEU A 89 -8.00 -9.57 -14.76
C LEU A 89 -8.13 -8.65 -15.99
N ALA A 90 -7.12 -8.61 -16.86
CA ALA A 90 -7.18 -7.84 -18.09
C ALA A 90 -8.36 -8.30 -18.97
N GLY A 91 -9.05 -7.34 -19.59
CA GLY A 91 -10.23 -7.62 -20.42
C GLY A 91 -11.51 -7.99 -19.64
N THR A 92 -11.44 -8.09 -18.31
CA THR A 92 -12.62 -8.28 -17.46
C THR A 92 -13.19 -6.95 -16.95
N PRO A 93 -14.39 -6.93 -16.31
CA PRO A 93 -14.92 -5.72 -15.69
C PRO A 93 -14.28 -5.38 -14.32
N VAL A 94 -13.37 -6.19 -13.81
CA VAL A 94 -12.68 -5.94 -12.52
C VAL A 94 -11.43 -5.10 -12.73
N ARG A 95 -11.25 -4.08 -11.92
CA ARG A 95 -10.09 -3.17 -11.99
C ARG A 95 -9.20 -3.34 -10.78
N VAL A 96 -7.90 -3.39 -11.00
CA VAL A 96 -6.88 -3.47 -9.95
C VAL A 96 -5.98 -2.25 -10.06
N ASN A 97 -5.80 -1.52 -8.97
CA ASN A 97 -4.92 -0.35 -8.91
C ASN A 97 -4.13 -0.35 -7.60
N ILE A 98 -3.03 0.36 -7.60
CA ILE A 98 -2.15 0.58 -6.46
C ILE A 98 -2.27 2.04 -6.05
N LEU A 99 -2.51 2.29 -4.77
CA LEU A 99 -2.59 3.63 -4.20
C LEU A 99 -1.57 3.76 -3.07
N LEU A 100 -0.88 4.89 -3.01
CA LEU A 100 0.05 5.20 -1.92
C LEU A 100 -0.11 6.65 -1.46
N PRO A 101 0.19 6.97 -0.17
CA PRO A 101 -0.04 8.31 0.38
C PRO A 101 0.75 9.42 -0.32
N GLY A 102 2.00 9.15 -0.70
CA GLY A 102 2.94 10.15 -1.22
C GLY A 102 3.97 10.62 -0.19
N GLY A 103 3.80 10.26 1.08
CA GLY A 103 4.72 10.58 2.17
C GLY A 103 4.45 9.78 3.43
N ALA A 104 5.25 10.02 4.46
CA ALA A 104 5.00 9.45 5.79
C ALA A 104 3.70 10.03 6.35
N THR A 105 2.85 9.17 6.88
CA THR A 105 1.47 9.51 7.26
C THR A 105 1.27 9.34 8.77
N ALA A 106 0.55 10.25 9.40
CA ALA A 106 0.27 10.27 10.83
C ALA A 106 -0.70 9.13 11.22
N THR A 107 -0.14 7.95 11.44
CA THR A 107 -0.88 6.75 11.82
C THR A 107 -0.32 6.14 13.12
N GLY A 108 -1.04 5.19 13.69
CA GLY A 108 -0.57 4.41 14.84
C GLY A 108 0.74 3.63 14.61
N MET A 109 1.22 3.55 13.37
CA MET A 109 2.52 2.93 13.05
C MET A 109 3.70 3.85 13.40
N VAL A 110 3.53 5.16 13.41
CA VAL A 110 4.62 6.12 13.72
C VAL A 110 5.03 5.95 15.19
N PRO A 111 6.34 5.74 15.48
CA PRO A 111 6.83 5.66 16.85
C PRO A 111 6.52 6.90 17.68
N GLY A 112 6.36 6.71 18.99
CA GLY A 112 6.07 7.81 19.91
C GLY A 112 7.25 8.75 20.14
N ASP A 113 8.46 8.28 19.91
CA ASP A 113 9.75 8.95 20.16
C ASP A 113 10.29 9.75 18.96
N VAL A 114 9.51 9.91 17.88
CA VAL A 114 9.90 10.82 16.79
C VAL A 114 9.84 12.28 17.24
N SER A 115 10.74 13.11 16.69
CA SER A 115 10.78 14.54 17.06
C SER A 115 9.48 15.28 16.71
N PRO A 116 9.17 16.40 17.40
CA PRO A 116 8.03 17.23 17.06
C PRO A 116 8.03 17.68 15.59
N GLU A 117 9.19 18.02 15.05
CA GLU A 117 9.35 18.44 13.64
C GLU A 117 9.00 17.30 12.68
N THR A 118 9.51 16.07 12.95
CA THR A 118 9.15 14.89 12.17
C THR A 118 7.64 14.64 12.23
N ARG A 119 7.04 14.78 13.41
CA ARG A 119 5.60 14.59 13.59
C ARG A 119 4.77 15.63 12.85
N ALA A 120 5.20 16.89 12.86
CA ALA A 120 4.53 17.98 12.14
C ALA A 120 4.61 17.84 10.62
N ALA A 121 5.62 17.15 10.11
CA ALA A 121 5.81 16.89 8.67
C ALA A 121 5.03 15.66 8.15
N LEU A 122 4.31 14.95 9.02
CA LEU A 122 3.51 13.80 8.60
C LEU A 122 2.26 14.25 7.85
N LEU A 123 1.91 13.52 6.80
CA LEU A 123 0.65 13.72 6.09
C LEU A 123 -0.55 13.34 6.96
N ASP A 124 -1.65 14.05 6.81
CA ASP A 124 -2.94 13.62 7.33
C ASP A 124 -3.38 12.33 6.58
N PRO A 125 -3.80 11.27 7.29
CA PRO A 125 -4.35 10.07 6.67
C PRO A 125 -5.53 10.34 5.73
N ALA A 126 -6.27 11.42 5.93
CA ALA A 126 -7.38 11.85 5.09
C ALA A 126 -6.99 12.08 3.62
N VAL A 127 -5.69 12.29 3.32
CA VAL A 127 -5.16 12.41 1.95
C VAL A 127 -5.55 11.21 1.06
N MET A 128 -5.75 10.05 1.66
CA MET A 128 -6.15 8.83 0.94
C MET A 128 -7.64 8.80 0.56
N GLY A 129 -8.47 9.62 1.20
CA GLY A 129 -9.93 9.60 1.02
C GLY A 129 -10.38 9.89 -0.41
N PRO A 130 -10.07 11.07 -0.98
CA PRO A 130 -10.51 11.43 -2.32
C PRO A 130 -10.14 10.39 -3.39
N PRO A 131 -8.87 9.94 -3.53
CA PRO A 131 -8.52 8.96 -4.54
C PRO A 131 -9.16 7.58 -4.31
N VAL A 132 -9.39 7.15 -3.06
CA VAL A 132 -10.08 5.88 -2.78
C VAL A 132 -11.54 5.96 -3.24
N VAL A 133 -12.24 7.04 -2.88
CA VAL A 133 -13.65 7.22 -3.27
C VAL A 133 -13.79 7.28 -4.78
N TRP A 134 -12.94 8.05 -5.45
CA TRP A 134 -12.96 8.16 -6.90
C TRP A 134 -12.64 6.81 -7.59
N LEU A 135 -11.59 6.11 -7.15
CA LEU A 135 -11.22 4.79 -7.70
C LEU A 135 -12.31 3.73 -7.50
N ALA A 136 -13.14 3.88 -6.48
CA ALA A 136 -14.27 3.00 -6.22
C ALA A 136 -15.52 3.36 -7.06
N SER A 137 -15.56 4.54 -7.69
CA SER A 137 -16.70 5.03 -8.46
C SER A 137 -16.69 4.51 -9.91
N GLU A 138 -17.77 4.77 -10.65
CA GLU A 138 -17.88 4.48 -12.08
C GLU A 138 -17.00 5.38 -12.95
N GLU A 139 -16.62 6.56 -12.46
CA GLU A 139 -15.70 7.46 -13.18
C GLU A 139 -14.34 6.80 -13.42
N ALA A 140 -13.93 5.91 -12.52
CA ALA A 140 -12.70 5.13 -12.63
C ALA A 140 -12.86 3.80 -13.40
N ALA A 141 -13.98 3.55 -14.09
CA ALA A 141 -14.25 2.27 -14.73
C ALA A 141 -13.20 1.85 -15.75
N ALA A 142 -12.52 2.80 -16.40
CA ALA A 142 -11.43 2.55 -17.35
C ALA A 142 -10.04 2.49 -16.69
N VAL A 143 -9.93 2.77 -15.37
CA VAL A 143 -8.64 2.84 -14.68
C VAL A 143 -8.22 1.46 -14.21
N HIS A 144 -7.15 0.95 -14.79
CA HIS A 144 -6.63 -0.38 -14.52
C HIS A 144 -5.10 -0.36 -14.53
N ASP A 145 -4.49 -1.15 -13.65
CA ASP A 145 -3.02 -1.28 -13.52
C ASP A 145 -2.28 0.04 -13.30
N GLN A 146 -2.92 0.98 -12.61
CA GLN A 146 -2.29 2.27 -12.28
C GLN A 146 -1.68 2.24 -10.88
N ARG A 147 -0.57 2.98 -10.73
CA ARG A 147 0.08 3.28 -9.47
C ARG A 147 -0.08 4.77 -9.20
N ILE A 148 -0.90 5.11 -8.22
CA ILE A 148 -1.38 6.46 -7.97
C ILE A 148 -0.84 6.95 -6.63
N VAL A 149 -0.33 8.19 -6.62
CA VAL A 149 0.14 8.88 -5.42
C VAL A 149 -0.94 9.83 -4.95
N ALA A 150 -1.42 9.66 -3.71
CA ALA A 150 -2.57 10.41 -3.20
C ALA A 150 -2.32 11.92 -3.13
N THR A 151 -1.11 12.35 -2.74
CA THR A 151 -0.72 13.77 -2.74
C THR A 151 -0.66 14.40 -4.13
N GLU A 152 -0.61 13.60 -5.19
CA GLU A 152 -0.52 14.04 -6.59
C GLU A 152 -1.81 13.70 -7.36
N PHE A 153 -2.87 13.31 -6.65
CA PHE A 153 -4.07 12.75 -7.27
C PHE A 153 -4.78 13.73 -8.21
N GLU A 154 -4.95 14.99 -7.82
CA GLU A 154 -5.60 16.01 -8.64
C GLU A 154 -4.81 16.27 -9.93
N ASP A 155 -3.49 16.39 -9.83
CA ASP A 155 -2.61 16.56 -11.00
C ASP A 155 -2.61 15.33 -11.90
N TRP A 156 -2.68 14.13 -11.30
CA TRP A 156 -2.78 12.88 -12.04
C TRP A 156 -4.12 12.80 -12.79
N LEU A 157 -5.21 13.20 -12.14
CA LEU A 157 -6.54 13.21 -12.74
C LEU A 157 -6.64 14.22 -13.89
N ALA A 158 -6.06 15.42 -13.73
CA ALA A 158 -6.07 16.47 -14.75
C ALA A 158 -5.29 16.11 -16.04
N ARG A 159 -4.38 15.13 -15.97
CA ARG A 159 -3.59 14.65 -17.13
C ARG A 159 -4.24 13.50 -17.90
N ARG A 160 -5.42 13.07 -17.54
CA ARG A 160 -6.16 11.97 -18.19
C ARG A 160 -7.12 12.47 -19.23
#